data_d1932389e83a37d2c7646b4db358a7b7
#
_entry.id   d1932389e83a37d2c7646b4db358a7b7
#
_cell.length_a   1.000
_cell.length_b   1.000
_cell.length_c   1.000
_cell.angle_alpha   90.00
_cell.angle_beta   90.00
_cell.angle_gamma   90.00
#
_symmetry.space_group_name_H-M   'P 1'
#
loop_
_entity.id
_entity.type
_entity.pdbx_description
1 polymer ?
#
loop_
_entity_poly.entity_id
_entity_poly.type
_entity_poly.pdbx_seq_one_letter_code
_entity_poly.pdbx_strand_id
1 'polypeptide(L)'
;LLLCDLTSSFFEGLAEDNDLAERGYSRDHRADCKQVVLALVVTPDGFPLYHEVFAGNTNDATAFPTIVETMEKRFGKAQRVWVVDRGIASEKNIAYLKEHQQSYLVGTPRSQLTDFEAELCTRDWHKVRDAVEVKTIRRDGETYVLARSQQRRLKERAIRKRQLLGWHGDLKKLAARVAKGHLKDADKVIEQVGRLRERWPAASKFASVEVPRDDGGCATRVTWRYDRTKLKSALGRDGAYLLLSDQATWPPEQLWSTYMQLTRAEEAFRSMKSHLLLRPMWHQLSGRIQAHVFVCVLAYALWKALDHMLRHAG
;
A
#
# COMPACT_ATOMS: atom_id res chain seq x y z
N LEU A 1 5.36 20.37 -8.27
CA LEU A 1 5.13 18.97 -7.98
C LEU A 1 5.85 18.59 -6.68
N LEU A 2 5.15 17.98 -5.74
CA LEU A 2 5.68 17.54 -4.45
C LEU A 2 5.34 16.06 -4.25
N LEU A 3 6.34 15.26 -3.96
CA LEU A 3 6.20 13.84 -3.66
C LEU A 3 6.27 13.69 -2.15
N CYS A 4 5.21 13.20 -1.51
CA CYS A 4 5.15 13.02 -0.07
C CYS A 4 4.92 11.55 0.27
N ASP A 5 5.74 11.03 1.17
CA ASP A 5 5.61 9.68 1.70
C ASP A 5 6.03 9.64 3.17
N LEU A 6 5.53 8.64 3.90
CA LEU A 6 5.83 8.43 5.30
C LEU A 6 6.46 7.06 5.52
N THR A 7 7.33 7.00 6.51
CA THR A 7 7.93 5.73 6.97
C THR A 7 8.00 5.69 8.49
N SER A 8 8.28 4.52 9.07
CA SER A 8 8.58 4.38 10.49
C SER A 8 10.05 4.04 10.70
N SER A 9 10.60 4.38 11.87
CA SER A 9 11.91 3.93 12.33
C SER A 9 11.79 3.45 13.77
N PHE A 10 12.26 2.23 14.04
CA PHE A 10 12.13 1.59 15.34
C PHE A 10 13.27 1.94 16.29
N PHE A 11 12.97 1.83 17.58
CA PHE A 11 13.95 2.01 18.65
C PHE A 11 14.53 0.66 19.08
N GLU A 12 15.80 0.69 19.43
CA GLU A 12 16.41 -0.30 20.30
C GLU A 12 16.50 0.28 21.72
N GLY A 13 15.98 -0.46 22.72
CA GLY A 13 15.81 0.02 24.09
C GLY A 13 14.39 0.48 24.38
N LEU A 14 14.16 0.93 25.61
CA LEU A 14 12.81 1.18 26.15
C LEU A 14 12.23 2.53 25.71
N ALA A 15 13.08 3.54 25.47
CA ALA A 15 12.68 4.90 25.14
C ALA A 15 11.47 5.40 25.99
N GLU A 16 11.57 5.22 27.32
CA GLU A 16 10.46 5.47 28.26
C GLU A 16 10.14 6.95 28.37
N ASP A 17 11.16 7.79 28.44
CA ASP A 17 11.05 9.24 28.61
C ASP A 17 10.85 10.00 27.28
N ASN A 18 10.39 9.31 26.26
CA ASN A 18 10.25 9.88 24.92
C ASN A 18 8.80 9.85 24.44
N ASP A 19 8.17 10.99 24.43
CA ASP A 19 6.79 11.23 23.99
C ASP A 19 6.51 10.93 22.51
N LEU A 20 7.56 10.89 21.67
CA LEU A 20 7.44 10.48 20.26
C LEU A 20 7.55 8.95 20.07
N ALA A 21 8.13 8.24 21.06
CA ALA A 21 8.37 6.81 20.96
C ALA A 21 7.12 6.01 21.34
N GLU A 22 6.31 5.70 20.35
CA GLU A 22 5.05 4.98 20.51
C GLU A 22 5.02 3.69 19.67
N ARG A 23 4.20 2.72 20.10
CA ARG A 23 3.92 1.52 19.30
C ARG A 23 2.88 1.83 18.24
N GLY A 24 3.13 1.40 17.00
CA GLY A 24 2.23 1.62 15.88
C GLY A 24 2.44 0.62 14.75
N TYR A 25 1.92 0.91 13.58
CA TYR A 25 2.13 0.08 12.40
C TYR A 25 3.59 0.18 11.93
N SER A 26 4.36 -0.88 12.19
CA SER A 26 5.79 -0.90 11.84
C SER A 26 6.02 -1.33 10.38
N ARG A 27 6.53 -0.39 9.57
CA ARG A 27 6.97 -0.68 8.19
C ARG A 27 8.30 -1.45 8.15
N ASP A 28 8.98 -1.53 9.30
CA ASP A 28 10.22 -2.29 9.48
C ASP A 28 9.98 -3.71 9.98
N HIS A 29 8.69 -4.12 10.10
CA HIS A 29 8.27 -5.43 10.65
C HIS A 29 8.76 -5.70 12.09
N ARG A 30 8.94 -4.63 12.88
CA ARG A 30 9.35 -4.66 14.28
C ARG A 30 8.20 -4.15 15.16
N ALA A 31 7.08 -4.91 15.16
CA ALA A 31 5.92 -4.61 16.00
C ALA A 31 6.21 -4.76 17.50
N ASP A 32 7.29 -5.44 17.85
CA ASP A 32 7.82 -5.60 19.20
C ASP A 32 8.45 -4.31 19.76
N CYS A 33 8.88 -3.38 18.91
CA CYS A 33 9.58 -2.16 19.29
C CYS A 33 8.65 -0.92 19.24
N LYS A 34 8.97 0.09 20.06
CA LYS A 34 8.50 1.46 19.86
C LYS A 34 9.12 2.03 18.57
N GLN A 35 8.49 3.04 17.99
CA GLN A 35 8.94 3.67 16.75
C GLN A 35 8.58 5.16 16.73
N VAL A 36 9.13 5.89 15.78
CA VAL A 36 8.63 7.20 15.31
C VAL A 36 8.16 7.08 13.87
N VAL A 37 7.30 7.98 13.45
CA VAL A 37 6.89 8.14 12.06
C VAL A 37 7.62 9.34 11.48
N LEU A 38 8.26 9.17 10.33
CA LEU A 38 8.97 10.20 9.59
C LEU A 38 8.23 10.47 8.29
N ALA A 39 7.82 11.73 8.09
CA ALA A 39 7.32 12.22 6.82
C ALA A 39 8.46 12.89 6.04
N LEU A 40 8.47 12.71 4.73
CA LEU A 40 9.43 13.33 3.81
C LEU A 40 8.70 13.87 2.59
N VAL A 41 9.00 15.12 2.25
CA VAL A 41 8.55 15.76 1.01
C VAL A 41 9.78 15.97 0.13
N VAL A 42 9.75 15.42 -1.08
CA VAL A 42 10.85 15.54 -2.04
C VAL A 42 10.38 16.14 -3.38
N THR A 43 11.32 16.70 -4.12
CA THR A 43 11.11 17.09 -5.52
C THR A 43 11.00 15.87 -6.44
N PRO A 44 10.58 16.03 -7.71
CA PRO A 44 10.63 14.96 -8.73
C PRO A 44 12.02 14.32 -8.91
N ASP A 45 13.08 15.08 -8.66
CA ASP A 45 14.46 14.59 -8.72
C ASP A 45 14.88 13.85 -7.43
N GLY A 46 13.99 13.82 -6.43
CA GLY A 46 14.23 13.18 -5.15
C GLY A 46 15.02 14.03 -4.15
N PHE A 47 15.13 15.35 -4.38
CA PHE A 47 15.78 16.25 -3.43
C PHE A 47 14.85 16.54 -2.24
N PRO A 48 15.26 16.38 -0.98
CA PRO A 48 14.41 16.59 0.18
C PRO A 48 14.16 18.08 0.41
N LEU A 49 12.89 18.46 0.48
CA LEU A 49 12.46 19.83 0.76
C LEU A 49 12.03 20.02 2.21
N TYR A 50 11.41 18.99 2.77
CA TYR A 50 10.84 19.06 4.11
C TYR A 50 10.79 17.67 4.73
N HIS A 51 10.97 17.61 6.03
CA HIS A 51 10.72 16.43 6.85
C HIS A 51 10.05 16.81 8.17
N GLU A 52 9.33 15.86 8.75
CA GLU A 52 8.68 16.00 10.06
C GLU A 52 8.71 14.65 10.78
N VAL A 53 8.91 14.70 12.10
CA VAL A 53 8.91 13.52 12.95
C VAL A 53 7.65 13.54 13.81
N PHE A 54 6.85 12.51 13.68
CA PHE A 54 5.61 12.30 14.43
C PHE A 54 5.76 11.16 15.43
N ALA A 55 4.86 11.13 16.42
CA ALA A 55 4.74 10.01 17.34
C ALA A 55 4.50 8.69 16.57
N GLY A 56 5.05 7.60 17.09
CA GLY A 56 5.09 6.30 16.40
C GLY A 56 3.73 5.68 16.09
N ASN A 57 2.67 6.11 16.75
CA ASN A 57 1.28 5.70 16.53
C ASN A 57 0.52 6.59 15.53
N THR A 58 1.17 7.62 14.97
CA THR A 58 0.55 8.55 14.04
C THR A 58 0.18 7.82 12.74
N ASN A 59 -1.07 8.02 12.30
CA ASN A 59 -1.54 7.52 11.02
C ASN A 59 -1.15 8.47 9.88
N ASP A 60 -0.77 7.92 8.73
CA ASP A 60 -0.34 8.70 7.56
C ASP A 60 -1.38 9.72 7.11
N ALA A 61 -2.65 9.34 7.12
CA ALA A 61 -3.73 10.24 6.74
C ALA A 61 -3.92 11.41 7.71
N THR A 62 -3.61 11.24 9.00
CA THR A 62 -3.73 12.31 10.00
C THR A 62 -2.52 13.25 10.03
N ALA A 63 -1.35 12.78 9.61
CA ALA A 63 -0.14 13.60 9.52
C ALA A 63 -0.16 14.58 8.33
N PHE A 64 -0.84 14.21 7.25
CA PHE A 64 -0.75 14.90 5.97
C PHE A 64 -1.20 16.38 5.98
N PRO A 65 -2.34 16.76 6.60
CA PRO A 65 -2.73 18.17 6.70
C PRO A 65 -1.67 19.06 7.35
N THR A 66 -1.05 18.59 8.43
CA THR A 66 0.04 19.32 9.11
C THR A 66 1.24 19.54 8.19
N ILE A 67 1.56 18.56 7.36
CA ILE A 67 2.65 18.66 6.37
C ILE A 67 2.32 19.76 5.34
N VAL A 68 1.09 19.75 4.79
CA VAL A 68 0.64 20.75 3.81
C VAL A 68 0.68 22.15 4.41
N GLU A 69 0.12 22.35 5.60
CA GLU A 69 0.13 23.63 6.31
C GLU A 69 1.54 24.14 6.55
N THR A 70 2.44 23.28 7.01
CA THR A 70 3.82 23.67 7.28
C THR A 70 4.57 24.03 6.01
N MET A 71 4.31 23.30 4.91
CA MET A 71 4.86 23.64 3.60
C MET A 71 4.36 25.00 3.11
N GLU A 72 3.08 25.33 3.31
CA GLU A 72 2.54 26.63 2.99
C GLU A 72 3.13 27.76 3.84
N LYS A 73 3.30 27.52 5.14
CA LYS A 73 3.93 28.50 6.05
C LYS A 73 5.38 28.81 5.68
N ARG A 74 6.15 27.78 5.29
CA ARG A 74 7.59 27.92 4.99
C ARG A 74 7.87 28.46 3.59
N PHE A 75 7.09 28.03 2.60
CA PHE A 75 7.36 28.28 1.19
C PHE A 75 6.28 29.13 0.49
N GLY A 76 5.36 29.70 1.28
CA GLY A 76 4.26 30.49 0.78
C GLY A 76 3.15 29.66 0.14
N LYS A 77 1.99 30.30 -0.06
CA LYS A 77 0.87 29.70 -0.80
C LYS A 77 1.21 29.64 -2.28
N ALA A 78 1.17 28.46 -2.87
CA ALA A 78 1.32 28.24 -4.29
C ALA A 78 0.48 27.04 -4.70
N GLN A 79 -0.03 27.02 -5.92
CA GLN A 79 -0.64 25.82 -6.48
C GLN A 79 0.42 24.74 -6.63
N ARG A 80 0.26 23.68 -5.87
CA ARG A 80 1.15 22.52 -5.89
C ARG A 80 0.36 21.28 -6.25
N VAL A 81 0.98 20.39 -6.99
CA VAL A 81 0.43 19.04 -7.22
C VAL A 81 1.07 18.11 -6.20
N TRP A 82 0.28 17.60 -5.28
CA TRP A 82 0.70 16.63 -4.29
C TRP A 82 0.58 15.21 -4.84
N VAL A 83 1.68 14.50 -4.86
CA VAL A 83 1.69 13.09 -5.22
C VAL A 83 1.88 12.27 -3.94
N VAL A 84 0.90 11.46 -3.61
CA VAL A 84 0.89 10.67 -2.38
C VAL A 84 0.39 9.26 -2.61
N ASP A 85 0.84 8.32 -1.76
CA ASP A 85 0.34 6.94 -1.79
C ASP A 85 -1.08 6.85 -1.20
N ARG A 86 -1.71 5.73 -1.47
CA ARG A 86 -3.06 5.37 -0.99
C ARG A 86 -3.22 5.44 0.53
N GLY A 87 -2.14 5.25 1.30
CA GLY A 87 -2.16 5.33 2.76
C GLY A 87 -2.49 6.74 3.28
N ILE A 88 -2.08 7.75 2.52
CA ILE A 88 -2.32 9.17 2.79
C ILE A 88 -3.63 9.63 2.15
N ALA A 89 -4.02 9.05 1.01
CA ALA A 89 -5.15 9.45 0.16
C ALA A 89 -6.51 9.05 0.75
N SER A 90 -6.88 9.60 1.90
CA SER A 90 -8.23 9.49 2.45
C SER A 90 -9.19 10.51 1.79
N GLU A 91 -10.49 10.23 1.81
CA GLU A 91 -11.51 11.19 1.33
C GLU A 91 -11.38 12.55 2.02
N LYS A 92 -11.07 12.54 3.33
CA LYS A 92 -10.84 13.76 4.11
C LYS A 92 -9.64 14.56 3.60
N ASN A 93 -8.54 13.88 3.27
CA ASN A 93 -7.34 14.55 2.76
C ASN A 93 -7.54 15.09 1.35
N ILE A 94 -8.29 14.39 0.51
CA ILE A 94 -8.65 14.87 -0.83
C ILE A 94 -9.56 16.12 -0.70
N ALA A 95 -10.57 16.09 0.17
CA ALA A 95 -11.42 17.24 0.44
C ALA A 95 -10.61 18.43 0.99
N TYR A 96 -9.68 18.17 1.92
CA TYR A 96 -8.77 19.17 2.47
C TYR A 96 -7.91 19.85 1.37
N LEU A 97 -7.33 19.05 0.46
CA LEU A 97 -6.54 19.60 -0.66
C LEU A 97 -7.39 20.49 -1.58
N LYS A 98 -8.63 20.06 -1.88
CA LYS A 98 -9.57 20.86 -2.69
C LYS A 98 -9.92 22.19 -2.02
N GLU A 99 -10.23 22.18 -0.72
CA GLU A 99 -10.54 23.35 0.07
C GLU A 99 -9.38 24.36 0.07
N HIS A 100 -8.14 23.86 0.13
CA HIS A 100 -6.91 24.66 0.09
C HIS A 100 -6.40 24.95 -1.32
N GLN A 101 -7.21 24.68 -2.37
CA GLN A 101 -6.86 24.91 -3.78
C GLN A 101 -5.52 24.23 -4.19
N GLN A 102 -5.22 23.11 -3.58
CA GLN A 102 -4.06 22.27 -3.90
C GLN A 102 -4.48 21.15 -4.86
N SER A 103 -3.68 20.91 -5.87
CA SER A 103 -3.88 19.82 -6.81
C SER A 103 -3.30 18.50 -6.29
N TYR A 104 -3.79 17.38 -6.82
CA TYR A 104 -3.35 16.07 -6.37
C TYR A 104 -3.27 15.00 -7.46
N LEU A 105 -2.44 14.02 -7.20
CA LEU A 105 -2.36 12.76 -7.91
C LEU A 105 -2.08 11.65 -6.88
N VAL A 106 -3.04 10.77 -6.65
CA VAL A 106 -3.03 9.84 -5.53
C VAL A 106 -3.29 8.41 -5.97
N GLY A 107 -2.69 7.45 -5.26
CA GLY A 107 -3.08 6.05 -5.37
C GLY A 107 -4.40 5.79 -4.67
N THR A 108 -5.26 4.92 -5.25
CA THR A 108 -6.54 4.60 -4.65
C THR A 108 -6.57 3.18 -4.04
N PRO A 109 -7.48 2.92 -3.09
CA PRO A 109 -7.70 1.57 -2.58
C PRO A 109 -8.11 0.61 -3.71
N ARG A 110 -7.60 -0.63 -3.64
CA ARG A 110 -7.91 -1.66 -4.65
C ARG A 110 -9.39 -2.01 -4.75
N SER A 111 -10.17 -1.78 -3.70
CA SER A 111 -11.63 -1.98 -3.68
C SER A 111 -12.33 -1.16 -4.75
N GLN A 112 -11.88 0.06 -5.01
CA GLN A 112 -12.46 0.94 -6.03
C GLN A 112 -12.32 0.42 -7.47
N LEU A 113 -11.39 -0.51 -7.74
CA LEU A 113 -11.31 -1.17 -9.05
C LEU A 113 -12.57 -1.94 -9.44
N THR A 114 -13.43 -2.27 -8.48
CA THR A 114 -14.72 -2.93 -8.74
C THR A 114 -15.65 -2.04 -9.55
N ASP A 115 -15.58 -0.73 -9.34
CA ASP A 115 -16.44 0.25 -10.00
C ASP A 115 -16.01 0.52 -11.45
N PHE A 116 -14.86 -0.03 -11.85
CA PHE A 116 -14.26 0.13 -13.17
C PHE A 116 -14.08 -1.21 -13.91
N GLU A 117 -14.81 -2.26 -13.52
CA GLU A 117 -14.68 -3.58 -14.18
C GLU A 117 -15.06 -3.56 -15.65
N ALA A 118 -16.06 -2.76 -16.03
CA ALA A 118 -16.47 -2.60 -17.43
C ALA A 118 -15.32 -1.98 -18.26
N GLU A 119 -14.72 -0.93 -17.74
CA GLU A 119 -13.64 -0.21 -18.38
C GLU A 119 -12.36 -1.06 -18.47
N LEU A 120 -12.13 -1.95 -17.51
CA LEU A 120 -10.98 -2.89 -17.57
C LEU A 120 -11.10 -3.85 -18.77
N CYS A 121 -12.31 -4.09 -19.29
CA CYS A 121 -12.58 -4.99 -20.40
C CYS A 121 -12.48 -4.31 -21.78
N THR A 122 -12.49 -2.98 -21.87
CA THR A 122 -12.39 -2.26 -23.15
C THR A 122 -10.97 -2.25 -23.72
N ARG A 123 -10.80 -1.88 -25.01
CA ARG A 123 -9.54 -2.02 -25.74
C ARG A 123 -8.75 -0.72 -25.90
N ASP A 124 -9.21 0.38 -25.36
CA ASP A 124 -8.68 1.75 -25.48
C ASP A 124 -7.48 2.03 -24.55
N TRP A 125 -6.53 1.11 -24.49
CA TRP A 125 -5.33 1.22 -23.67
C TRP A 125 -4.16 1.84 -24.43
N HIS A 126 -3.47 2.78 -23.77
CA HIS A 126 -2.24 3.38 -24.26
C HIS A 126 -1.02 2.71 -23.60
N LYS A 127 -0.10 2.20 -24.40
CA LYS A 127 1.16 1.65 -23.88
C LYS A 127 2.07 2.81 -23.47
N VAL A 128 2.45 2.87 -22.21
CA VAL A 128 3.32 3.92 -21.65
C VAL A 128 4.73 3.43 -21.35
N ARG A 129 4.86 2.12 -21.16
CA ARG A 129 6.13 1.45 -20.91
C ARG A 129 5.98 -0.02 -21.32
N ASP A 130 7.13 -0.74 -21.47
CA ASP A 130 7.07 -2.17 -21.69
C ASP A 130 6.30 -2.86 -20.55
N ALA A 131 5.31 -3.64 -20.93
CA ALA A 131 4.40 -4.35 -20.04
C ALA A 131 3.53 -3.47 -19.11
N VAL A 132 3.39 -2.15 -19.40
CA VAL A 132 2.46 -1.25 -18.70
C VAL A 132 1.60 -0.49 -19.68
N GLU A 133 0.29 -0.53 -19.47
CA GLU A 133 -0.70 0.19 -20.25
C GLU A 133 -1.59 1.01 -19.31
N VAL A 134 -2.02 2.17 -19.77
CA VAL A 134 -2.88 3.10 -19.01
C VAL A 134 -4.03 3.61 -19.85
N LYS A 135 -5.08 4.06 -19.20
CA LYS A 135 -6.12 4.88 -19.78
C LYS A 135 -6.73 5.81 -18.74
N THR A 136 -7.33 6.90 -19.19
CA THR A 136 -8.03 7.85 -18.33
C THR A 136 -9.54 7.74 -18.50
N ILE A 137 -10.23 7.94 -17.39
CA ILE A 137 -11.69 8.01 -17.32
C ILE A 137 -12.02 9.29 -16.54
N ARG A 138 -12.88 10.11 -17.08
CA ARG A 138 -13.38 11.30 -16.37
C ARG A 138 -14.75 11.00 -15.78
N ARG A 139 -14.86 11.24 -14.47
CA ARG A 139 -16.10 11.05 -13.73
C ARG A 139 -16.19 12.08 -12.62
N ASP A 140 -17.29 12.78 -12.49
CA ASP A 140 -17.61 13.74 -11.41
C ASP A 140 -16.53 14.84 -11.23
N GLY A 141 -15.97 15.34 -12.34
CA GLY A 141 -14.90 16.36 -12.33
C GLY A 141 -13.50 15.85 -12.01
N GLU A 142 -13.36 14.56 -11.75
CA GLU A 142 -12.11 13.87 -11.43
C GLU A 142 -11.54 13.11 -12.64
N THR A 143 -10.25 12.94 -12.66
CA THR A 143 -9.54 12.11 -13.64
C THR A 143 -9.05 10.83 -12.98
N TYR A 144 -9.63 9.71 -13.34
CA TYR A 144 -9.19 8.37 -12.94
C TYR A 144 -8.21 7.82 -13.97
N VAL A 145 -7.07 7.32 -13.51
CA VAL A 145 -6.08 6.66 -14.35
C VAL A 145 -6.08 5.18 -14.02
N LEU A 146 -6.67 4.39 -14.90
CA LEU A 146 -6.54 2.94 -14.86
C LEU A 146 -5.20 2.55 -15.44
N ALA A 147 -4.40 1.84 -14.67
CA ALA A 147 -3.14 1.26 -15.12
C ALA A 147 -3.15 -0.25 -14.95
N ARG A 148 -2.53 -0.97 -15.87
CA ARG A 148 -2.30 -2.41 -15.75
C ARG A 148 -0.87 -2.78 -16.08
N SER A 149 -0.27 -3.61 -15.23
CA SER A 149 1.09 -4.11 -15.37
C SER A 149 1.09 -5.61 -15.59
N GLN A 150 1.72 -6.08 -16.65
CA GLN A 150 1.83 -7.50 -16.94
C GLN A 150 2.63 -8.25 -15.88
N GLN A 151 3.72 -7.67 -15.38
CA GLN A 151 4.54 -8.29 -14.33
C GLN A 151 3.73 -8.47 -13.03
N ARG A 152 3.00 -7.42 -12.62
CA ARG A 152 2.11 -7.48 -11.46
C ARG A 152 0.99 -8.51 -11.65
N ARG A 153 0.42 -8.58 -12.86
CA ARG A 153 -0.60 -9.57 -13.23
C ARG A 153 -0.10 -11.00 -13.08
N LEU A 154 1.10 -11.30 -13.59
CA LEU A 154 1.72 -12.62 -13.46
C LEU A 154 1.98 -12.98 -12.00
N LYS A 155 2.51 -12.04 -11.20
CA LYS A 155 2.75 -12.22 -9.76
C LYS A 155 1.44 -12.50 -9.00
N GLU A 156 0.40 -11.70 -9.22
CA GLU A 156 -0.88 -11.85 -8.53
C GLU A 156 -1.58 -13.17 -8.91
N ARG A 157 -1.51 -13.56 -10.18
CA ARG A 157 -2.02 -14.88 -10.65
C ARG A 157 -1.27 -16.05 -10.04
N ALA A 158 0.05 -15.97 -9.94
CA ALA A 158 0.86 -17.02 -9.32
C ALA A 158 0.52 -17.17 -7.84
N ILE A 159 0.38 -16.06 -7.10
CA ILE A 159 -0.04 -16.06 -5.70
C ILE A 159 -1.43 -16.70 -5.55
N ARG A 160 -2.40 -16.27 -6.36
CA ARG A 160 -3.77 -16.81 -6.33
C ARG A 160 -3.79 -18.30 -6.65
N LYS A 161 -3.07 -18.74 -7.68
CA LYS A 161 -2.96 -20.15 -8.04
C LYS A 161 -2.44 -20.99 -6.87
N ARG A 162 -1.36 -20.54 -6.21
CA ARG A 162 -0.81 -21.21 -5.03
C ARG A 162 -1.83 -21.31 -3.89
N GLN A 163 -2.55 -20.23 -3.60
CA GLN A 163 -3.59 -20.18 -2.58
C GLN A 163 -4.75 -21.14 -2.88
N LEU A 164 -5.23 -21.16 -4.11
CA LEU A 164 -6.33 -22.04 -4.56
C LEU A 164 -5.91 -23.52 -4.52
N LEU A 165 -4.69 -23.83 -4.93
CA LEU A 165 -4.17 -25.22 -4.88
C LEU A 165 -4.01 -25.71 -3.44
N GLY A 166 -3.49 -24.87 -2.54
CA GLY A 166 -3.35 -25.19 -1.12
C GLY A 166 -4.72 -25.42 -0.46
N TRP A 167 -5.66 -24.50 -0.65
CA TRP A 167 -7.03 -24.61 -0.18
C TRP A 167 -7.70 -25.90 -0.67
N HIS A 168 -7.64 -26.18 -1.97
CA HIS A 168 -8.25 -27.36 -2.58
C HIS A 168 -7.61 -28.66 -2.03
N GLY A 169 -6.29 -28.69 -1.91
CA GLY A 169 -5.55 -29.84 -1.39
C GLY A 169 -5.92 -30.16 0.06
N ASP A 170 -6.02 -29.13 0.91
CA ASP A 170 -6.36 -29.35 2.32
C ASP A 170 -7.84 -29.72 2.50
N LEU A 171 -8.77 -29.16 1.69
CA LEU A 171 -10.18 -29.61 1.67
C LEU A 171 -10.30 -31.07 1.23
N LYS A 172 -9.55 -31.51 0.21
CA LYS A 172 -9.52 -32.93 -0.20
C LYS A 172 -9.08 -33.84 0.93
N LYS A 173 -8.02 -33.46 1.67
CA LYS A 173 -7.55 -34.22 2.83
C LYS A 173 -8.61 -34.32 3.92
N LEU A 174 -9.28 -33.18 4.22
CA LEU A 174 -10.37 -33.14 5.20
C LEU A 174 -11.54 -34.04 4.77
N ALA A 175 -11.99 -33.95 3.52
CA ALA A 175 -13.04 -34.75 2.95
C ALA A 175 -12.71 -36.26 3.00
N ALA A 176 -11.47 -36.62 2.69
CA ALA A 176 -11.02 -37.99 2.78
C ALA A 176 -11.01 -38.55 4.22
N ARG A 177 -10.68 -37.74 5.22
CA ARG A 177 -10.75 -38.12 6.65
C ARG A 177 -12.19 -38.38 7.11
N VAL A 178 -13.12 -37.52 6.68
CA VAL A 178 -14.56 -37.67 6.96
C VAL A 178 -15.08 -38.96 6.28
N ALA A 179 -14.82 -39.13 4.98
CA ALA A 179 -15.26 -40.31 4.22
C ALA A 179 -14.73 -41.64 4.79
N LYS A 180 -13.51 -41.65 5.37
CA LYS A 180 -12.93 -42.82 6.04
C LYS A 180 -13.43 -43.03 7.48
N GLY A 181 -14.31 -42.16 7.98
CA GLY A 181 -14.81 -42.20 9.35
C GLY A 181 -13.77 -41.82 10.43
N HIS A 182 -12.62 -41.25 10.06
CA HIS A 182 -11.60 -40.81 11.00
C HIS A 182 -11.97 -39.48 11.69
N LEU A 183 -12.95 -38.74 11.17
CA LEU A 183 -13.50 -37.55 11.76
C LEU A 183 -15.02 -37.52 11.45
N LYS A 184 -15.83 -37.86 12.47
CA LYS A 184 -17.30 -37.99 12.33
C LYS A 184 -18.06 -36.79 12.84
N ASP A 185 -17.60 -36.16 13.91
CA ASP A 185 -18.25 -35.02 14.54
C ASP A 185 -18.31 -33.81 13.58
N ALA A 186 -19.51 -33.39 13.23
CA ALA A 186 -19.72 -32.33 12.25
C ALA A 186 -19.20 -30.97 12.76
N ASP A 187 -19.30 -30.69 14.06
CA ASP A 187 -18.83 -29.41 14.62
C ASP A 187 -17.29 -29.33 14.55
N LYS A 188 -16.61 -30.42 14.83
CA LYS A 188 -15.14 -30.49 14.64
C LYS A 188 -14.73 -30.36 13.17
N VAL A 189 -15.52 -30.91 12.25
CA VAL A 189 -15.27 -30.72 10.80
C VAL A 189 -15.43 -29.27 10.42
N ILE A 190 -16.48 -28.58 10.90
CA ILE A 190 -16.74 -27.17 10.64
C ILE A 190 -15.60 -26.30 11.23
N GLU A 191 -15.14 -26.62 12.43
CA GLU A 191 -13.99 -25.95 13.05
C GLU A 191 -12.72 -26.09 12.17
N GLN A 192 -12.47 -27.30 11.64
CA GLN A 192 -11.36 -27.51 10.72
C GLN A 192 -11.49 -26.70 9.44
N VAL A 193 -12.69 -26.57 8.88
CA VAL A 193 -12.96 -25.68 7.74
C VAL A 193 -12.67 -24.23 8.11
N GLY A 194 -13.02 -23.79 9.32
CA GLY A 194 -12.68 -22.46 9.85
C GLY A 194 -11.17 -22.21 9.84
N ARG A 195 -10.40 -23.13 10.41
CA ARG A 195 -8.92 -23.07 10.40
C ARG A 195 -8.33 -23.05 8.99
N LEU A 196 -8.92 -23.78 8.04
CA LEU A 196 -8.50 -23.73 6.64
C LEU A 196 -8.82 -22.38 5.99
N ARG A 197 -9.93 -21.70 6.35
CA ARG A 197 -10.25 -20.35 5.90
C ARG A 197 -9.23 -19.33 6.38
N GLU A 198 -8.80 -19.44 7.62
CA GLU A 198 -7.72 -18.60 8.19
C GLU A 198 -6.39 -18.85 7.49
N ARG A 199 -6.07 -20.11 7.21
CA ARG A 199 -4.83 -20.48 6.51
C ARG A 199 -4.79 -20.01 5.05
N TRP A 200 -5.94 -20.00 4.36
CA TRP A 200 -6.06 -19.70 2.93
C TRP A 200 -7.08 -18.59 2.66
N PRO A 201 -6.95 -17.41 3.28
CA PRO A 201 -7.98 -16.36 3.25
C PRO A 201 -8.23 -15.80 1.85
N ALA A 202 -7.21 -15.80 0.99
CA ALA A 202 -7.33 -15.33 -0.39
C ALA A 202 -8.07 -16.30 -1.32
N ALA A 203 -8.13 -17.58 -0.97
CA ALA A 203 -8.80 -18.62 -1.75
C ALA A 203 -10.20 -18.92 -1.22
N SER A 204 -10.39 -18.96 0.11
CA SER A 204 -11.65 -19.34 0.75
C SER A 204 -12.83 -18.45 0.36
N LYS A 205 -12.59 -17.17 0.07
CA LYS A 205 -13.61 -16.20 -0.39
C LYS A 205 -14.25 -16.56 -1.75
N PHE A 206 -13.61 -17.45 -2.52
CA PHE A 206 -14.11 -17.91 -3.81
C PHE A 206 -14.83 -19.26 -3.73
N ALA A 207 -14.98 -19.85 -2.52
CA ALA A 207 -15.60 -21.15 -2.37
C ALA A 207 -16.58 -21.17 -1.20
N SER A 208 -17.72 -21.80 -1.41
CA SER A 208 -18.62 -22.26 -0.36
C SER A 208 -18.29 -23.70 0.00
N VAL A 209 -18.29 -24.02 1.30
CA VAL A 209 -18.04 -25.37 1.83
C VAL A 209 -19.27 -25.78 2.61
N GLU A 210 -19.78 -26.98 2.35
CA GLU A 210 -20.93 -27.59 3.00
C GLU A 210 -20.51 -28.86 3.73
N VAL A 211 -21.02 -29.02 4.95
CA VAL A 211 -20.79 -30.18 5.81
C VAL A 211 -22.18 -30.72 6.24
N PRO A 212 -22.85 -31.53 5.41
CA PRO A 212 -24.12 -32.14 5.79
C PRO A 212 -23.96 -33.05 7.00
N ARG A 213 -24.98 -33.05 7.88
CA ARG A 213 -25.08 -33.88 9.09
C ARG A 213 -26.12 -34.96 8.89
N ASP A 214 -25.90 -36.09 9.53
CA ASP A 214 -26.92 -37.11 9.76
C ASP A 214 -27.77 -36.80 11.00
N ASP A 215 -28.76 -37.63 11.28
CA ASP A 215 -29.65 -37.48 12.45
C ASP A 215 -28.92 -37.62 13.78
N GLY A 216 -27.72 -38.20 13.79
CA GLY A 216 -26.84 -38.35 14.94
C GLY A 216 -25.83 -37.21 15.11
N GLY A 217 -25.92 -36.12 14.25
CA GLY A 217 -25.01 -35.01 14.29
C GLY A 217 -23.64 -35.26 13.68
N CYS A 218 -23.44 -36.43 13.02
CA CYS A 218 -22.19 -36.76 12.35
C CYS A 218 -22.10 -36.14 10.95
N ALA A 219 -20.90 -35.73 10.58
CA ALA A 219 -20.64 -35.25 9.21
C ALA A 219 -20.66 -36.45 8.23
N THR A 220 -21.51 -36.34 7.21
CA THR A 220 -21.61 -37.40 6.17
C THR A 220 -20.58 -37.21 5.06
N ARG A 221 -20.26 -35.99 4.74
CA ARG A 221 -19.30 -35.60 3.69
C ARG A 221 -18.86 -34.15 3.85
N VAL A 222 -17.81 -33.78 3.12
CA VAL A 222 -17.40 -32.37 2.92
C VAL A 222 -17.44 -32.09 1.42
N THR A 223 -18.25 -31.13 1.02
CA THR A 223 -18.37 -30.70 -0.38
C THR A 223 -18.05 -29.22 -0.49
N TRP A 224 -17.55 -28.78 -1.66
CA TRP A 224 -17.32 -27.37 -1.91
C TRP A 224 -17.60 -27.01 -3.36
N ARG A 225 -17.98 -25.77 -3.56
CA ARG A 225 -18.26 -25.21 -4.87
C ARG A 225 -17.54 -23.87 -5.02
N TYR A 226 -16.85 -23.70 -6.15
CA TYR A 226 -16.20 -22.43 -6.47
C TYR A 226 -17.17 -21.47 -7.14
N ASP A 227 -17.18 -20.21 -6.69
CA ASP A 227 -17.86 -19.11 -7.36
C ASP A 227 -17.02 -18.66 -8.56
N ARG A 228 -17.38 -19.17 -9.74
CA ARG A 228 -16.65 -18.89 -10.98
C ARG A 228 -16.79 -17.42 -11.40
N THR A 229 -17.89 -16.76 -11.08
CA THR A 229 -18.13 -15.35 -11.39
C THR A 229 -17.18 -14.45 -10.60
N LYS A 230 -17.13 -14.64 -9.28
CA LYS A 230 -16.19 -13.91 -8.42
C LYS A 230 -14.74 -14.17 -8.83
N LEU A 231 -14.40 -15.39 -9.20
CA LEU A 231 -13.05 -15.73 -9.63
C LEU A 231 -12.69 -15.05 -10.96
N LYS A 232 -13.61 -15.03 -11.94
CA LYS A 232 -13.44 -14.36 -13.23
C LYS A 232 -13.24 -12.85 -13.05
N SER A 233 -14.06 -12.19 -12.25
CA SER A 233 -13.96 -10.78 -11.91
C SER A 233 -12.60 -10.48 -11.25
N ALA A 234 -12.19 -11.28 -10.26
CA ALA A 234 -10.87 -11.11 -9.63
C ALA A 234 -9.71 -11.29 -10.61
N LEU A 235 -9.80 -12.23 -11.57
CA LEU A 235 -8.80 -12.44 -12.63
C LEU A 235 -8.74 -11.24 -13.62
N GLY A 236 -9.87 -10.59 -13.87
CA GLY A 236 -9.96 -9.38 -14.70
C GLY A 236 -9.21 -8.19 -14.09
N ARG A 237 -9.22 -8.08 -12.76
CA ARG A 237 -8.53 -7.02 -12.01
C ARG A 237 -7.06 -7.29 -11.71
N ASP A 238 -6.53 -8.47 -12.08
CA ASP A 238 -5.13 -8.80 -11.84
C ASP A 238 -4.19 -7.87 -12.59
N GLY A 239 -3.22 -7.34 -11.87
CA GLY A 239 -2.24 -6.40 -12.38
C GLY A 239 -2.74 -4.98 -12.55
N ALA A 240 -4.05 -4.74 -12.34
CA ALA A 240 -4.63 -3.41 -12.42
C ALA A 240 -4.48 -2.62 -11.10
N TYR A 241 -4.37 -1.31 -11.22
CA TYR A 241 -4.46 -0.34 -10.14
C TYR A 241 -5.04 0.97 -10.66
N LEU A 242 -5.53 1.77 -9.75
CA LEU A 242 -6.25 2.99 -10.06
C LEU A 242 -5.56 4.18 -9.37
N LEU A 243 -5.39 5.27 -10.11
CA LEU A 243 -4.97 6.56 -9.58
C LEU A 243 -6.11 7.55 -9.74
N LEU A 244 -6.12 8.55 -8.88
CA LEU A 244 -7.08 9.64 -8.89
C LEU A 244 -6.35 10.97 -8.94
N SER A 245 -6.83 11.91 -9.77
CA SER A 245 -6.25 13.24 -9.90
C SER A 245 -7.32 14.27 -10.26
N ASP A 246 -7.10 15.51 -9.89
CA ASP A 246 -7.86 16.68 -10.37
C ASP A 246 -7.30 17.23 -11.69
N GLN A 247 -6.17 16.71 -12.17
CA GLN A 247 -5.52 17.20 -13.40
C GLN A 247 -6.27 16.70 -14.64
N ALA A 248 -7.15 17.56 -15.17
CA ALA A 248 -7.97 17.23 -16.33
C ALA A 248 -7.23 17.28 -17.68
N THR A 249 -6.14 18.03 -17.78
CA THR A 249 -5.44 18.32 -19.04
C THR A 249 -4.21 17.43 -19.27
N TRP A 250 -3.74 16.75 -18.24
CA TRP A 250 -2.54 15.93 -18.36
C TRP A 250 -2.84 14.64 -19.14
N PRO A 251 -1.97 14.25 -20.07
CA PRO A 251 -2.12 12.98 -20.77
C PRO A 251 -1.92 11.78 -19.82
N PRO A 252 -2.51 10.61 -20.13
CA PRO A 252 -2.44 9.42 -19.28
C PRO A 252 -1.01 9.01 -18.90
N GLU A 253 -0.09 9.13 -19.86
CA GLU A 253 1.32 8.82 -19.66
C GLU A 253 1.99 9.75 -18.65
N GLN A 254 1.68 11.06 -18.72
CA GLN A 254 2.21 12.03 -17.77
C GLN A 254 1.69 11.79 -16.36
N LEU A 255 0.39 11.53 -16.21
CA LEU A 255 -0.21 11.21 -14.90
C LEU A 255 0.45 9.96 -14.31
N TRP A 256 0.59 8.92 -15.13
CA TRP A 256 1.20 7.68 -14.66
C TRP A 256 2.68 7.85 -14.31
N SER A 257 3.47 8.47 -15.18
CA SER A 257 4.90 8.69 -14.95
C SER A 257 5.17 9.60 -13.75
N THR A 258 4.34 10.61 -13.57
CA THR A 258 4.39 11.49 -12.39
C THR A 258 4.12 10.70 -11.11
N TYR A 259 3.10 9.84 -11.09
CA TYR A 259 2.86 8.99 -9.91
C TYR A 259 4.02 8.05 -9.62
N MET A 260 4.65 7.49 -10.66
CA MET A 260 5.80 6.61 -10.49
C MET A 260 7.01 7.31 -9.87
N GLN A 261 7.09 8.64 -9.94
CA GLN A 261 8.16 9.39 -9.26
C GLN A 261 8.06 9.30 -7.73
N LEU A 262 6.93 8.87 -7.16
CA LEU A 262 6.81 8.61 -5.72
C LEU A 262 7.87 7.60 -5.21
N THR A 263 8.37 6.73 -6.09
CA THR A 263 9.52 5.86 -5.81
C THR A 263 10.78 6.63 -5.40
N ARG A 264 10.88 7.94 -5.70
CA ARG A 264 11.99 8.80 -5.25
C ARG A 264 11.97 9.02 -3.73
N ALA A 265 10.79 9.18 -3.15
CA ALA A 265 10.65 9.26 -1.69
C ALA A 265 10.98 7.90 -1.04
N GLU A 266 10.52 6.79 -1.65
CA GLU A 266 10.88 5.44 -1.19
C GLU A 266 12.40 5.19 -1.26
N GLU A 267 13.07 5.62 -2.33
CA GLU A 267 14.53 5.55 -2.49
C GLU A 267 15.25 6.37 -1.42
N ALA A 268 14.75 7.58 -1.10
CA ALA A 268 15.29 8.41 -0.04
C ALA A 268 15.22 7.70 1.31
N PHE A 269 14.07 7.14 1.67
CA PHE A 269 13.92 6.36 2.89
C PHE A 269 14.83 5.12 2.92
N ARG A 270 14.94 4.41 1.81
CA ARG A 270 15.83 3.25 1.70
C ARG A 270 17.28 3.65 1.98
N SER A 271 17.75 4.73 1.36
CA SER A 271 19.12 5.25 1.56
C SER A 271 19.36 5.69 2.99
N MET A 272 18.43 6.45 3.57
CA MET A 272 18.55 6.88 4.96
C MET A 272 18.56 5.70 5.94
N LYS A 273 17.72 4.71 5.74
CA LYS A 273 17.61 3.52 6.62
C LYS A 273 18.78 2.55 6.49
N SER A 274 19.37 2.40 5.29
CA SER A 274 20.44 1.43 5.04
C SER A 274 21.84 2.01 5.12
N HIS A 275 22.05 3.19 4.55
CA HIS A 275 23.40 3.78 4.43
C HIS A 275 23.67 4.88 5.47
N LEU A 276 22.63 5.61 5.87
CA LEU A 276 22.77 6.74 6.80
C LEU A 276 22.28 6.41 8.21
N LEU A 277 22.07 5.13 8.51
CA LEU A 277 21.77 4.59 9.84
C LEU A 277 20.59 5.28 10.54
N LEU A 278 19.54 5.67 9.80
CA LEU A 278 18.32 6.19 10.38
C LEU A 278 17.67 5.19 11.36
N ARG A 279 17.95 3.91 11.23
CA ARG A 279 17.52 2.84 12.13
C ARG A 279 18.64 1.85 12.45
N PRO A 280 18.61 1.21 13.63
CA PRO A 280 17.71 1.46 14.76
C PRO A 280 18.02 2.79 15.44
N MET A 281 17.03 3.37 16.15
CA MET A 281 17.23 4.55 16.97
C MET A 281 17.61 4.15 18.38
N TRP A 282 18.67 4.77 18.93
CA TRP A 282 19.21 4.52 20.27
C TRP A 282 18.95 5.68 21.24
N HIS A 283 18.49 6.81 20.72
CA HIS A 283 18.30 8.03 21.50
C HIS A 283 17.04 7.95 22.37
N GLN A 284 17.15 8.44 23.60
CA GLN A 284 16.05 8.40 24.56
C GLN A 284 15.26 9.72 24.63
N LEU A 285 15.81 10.84 24.11
CA LEU A 285 15.19 12.16 24.18
C LEU A 285 14.67 12.59 22.79
N SER A 286 13.46 13.16 22.74
CA SER A 286 12.80 13.62 21.52
C SER A 286 13.67 14.58 20.70
N GLY A 287 14.32 15.56 21.34
CA GLY A 287 15.21 16.49 20.66
C GLY A 287 16.42 15.82 19.98
N ARG A 288 16.97 14.75 20.60
CA ARG A 288 18.08 13.99 19.99
C ARG A 288 17.62 13.15 18.83
N ILE A 289 16.36 12.65 18.86
CA ILE A 289 15.77 11.92 17.73
C ILE A 289 15.55 12.85 16.55
N GLN A 290 14.98 14.02 16.79
CA GLN A 290 14.80 15.03 15.75
C GLN A 290 16.12 15.45 15.13
N ALA A 291 17.17 15.66 15.95
CA ALA A 291 18.52 15.95 15.49
C ALA A 291 19.14 14.80 14.66
N HIS A 292 18.96 13.54 15.09
CA HIS A 292 19.41 12.37 14.34
C HIS A 292 18.74 12.28 12.98
N VAL A 293 17.41 12.42 12.93
CA VAL A 293 16.66 12.44 11.67
C VAL A 293 17.12 13.59 10.78
N PHE A 294 17.28 14.78 11.34
CA PHE A 294 17.78 15.95 10.61
C PHE A 294 19.15 15.69 9.97
N VAL A 295 20.10 15.11 10.71
CA VAL A 295 21.43 14.77 10.19
C VAL A 295 21.32 13.76 9.04
N CYS A 296 20.47 12.73 9.16
CA CYS A 296 20.24 11.77 8.09
C CYS A 296 19.64 12.43 6.83
N VAL A 297 18.66 13.32 6.99
CA VAL A 297 18.07 14.06 5.89
C VAL A 297 19.07 15.01 5.23
N LEU A 298 19.88 15.72 6.02
CA LEU A 298 20.94 16.60 5.53
C LEU A 298 22.00 15.82 4.74
N ALA A 299 22.46 14.68 5.27
CA ALA A 299 23.42 13.81 4.59
C ALA A 299 22.85 13.29 3.26
N TYR A 300 21.55 12.93 3.23
CA TYR A 300 20.87 12.55 2.00
C TYR A 300 20.78 13.72 1.02
N ALA A 301 20.46 14.94 1.49
CA ALA A 301 20.44 16.14 0.65
C ALA A 301 21.80 16.44 0.01
N LEU A 302 22.87 16.36 0.79
CA LEU A 302 24.24 16.54 0.31
C LEU A 302 24.62 15.48 -0.74
N TRP A 303 24.26 14.23 -0.49
CA TRP A 303 24.47 13.16 -1.46
C TRP A 303 23.71 13.40 -2.76
N LYS A 304 22.45 13.83 -2.69
CA LYS A 304 21.64 14.16 -3.87
C LYS A 304 22.19 15.37 -4.64
N ALA A 305 22.69 16.38 -3.92
CA ALA A 305 23.34 17.54 -4.53
C ALA A 305 24.60 17.11 -5.30
N LEU A 306 25.44 16.28 -4.70
CA LEU A 306 26.63 15.72 -5.35
C LEU A 306 26.28 14.88 -6.58
N ASP A 307 25.32 13.96 -6.46
CA ASP A 307 24.81 13.15 -7.58
C ASP A 307 24.31 14.03 -8.75
N HIS A 308 23.59 15.12 -8.42
CA HIS A 308 23.14 16.08 -9.41
C HIS A 308 24.31 16.80 -10.11
N MET A 309 25.27 17.29 -9.33
CA MET A 309 26.47 17.95 -9.86
C MET A 309 27.28 17.01 -10.78
N LEU A 310 27.50 15.77 -10.37
CA LEU A 310 28.24 14.78 -11.15
C LEU A 310 27.56 14.45 -12.48
N ARG A 311 26.24 14.33 -12.49
CA ARG A 311 25.46 14.06 -13.72
C ARG A 311 25.50 15.23 -14.72
N HIS A 312 25.73 16.45 -14.27
CA HIS A 312 25.78 17.64 -15.11
C HIS A 312 27.23 18.04 -15.50
N ALA A 313 28.22 17.43 -14.85
CA ALA A 313 29.63 17.67 -15.13
C ALA A 313 30.23 16.65 -16.13
N GLY A 314 29.56 15.57 -16.44
CA GLY A 314 29.93 14.54 -17.40
C GLY A 314 28.90 14.31 -18.46
#